data_6e9683aef1a7045df81d274def75a112
#
_entry.id   6e9683aef1a7045df81d274def75a112
#
_cell.length_a   1.000
_cell.length_b   1.000
_cell.length_c   1.000
_cell.angle_alpha   90.00
_cell.angle_beta   90.00
_cell.angle_gamma   90.00
#
_symmetry.space_group_name_H-M   'P 1'
#
loop_
_entity.id
_entity.type
_entity.pdbx_description
1 polymer ?
#
loop_
_entity_poly.entity_id
_entity_poly.type
_entity_poly.pdbx_seq_one_letter_code
_entity_poly.pdbx_strand_id
1 'polypeptide(L)'
;RVLPILGDLKRKEYVPTEDLNSGTEEETGIQPFRLFQFAQEGLERQAVVLYHSNIFNVENETIYCRVTGNPEFLQRLTAGEFRFLYFTEEGFLPVESCQVMGGHILLVKEKPNLPVMVDGREYSVFVLEAKEPQKETISFESISFSSAGSPRPAEYVGNGTTDYEPERFTLFGDTLSLFSECYIGMEHYFSKEDARVTLRFHCDFEERHVGLSRQQESENLRIIKRKPRAATETLVSYALAEEISVEYYNGTGWKRLRCEKEYRRMFAEAVEGEFEIVFQCPDDWEPSAVGAYNGRALRVQLLRSDNCYYQPCIHRIPVIKDLMVSYTYEDRFEPPEIGKVFSGTEEWDVTRNFQEKQPFTAFSKGNYDDTSLYLGFHQKFTGGPVSLWWQLDGEQRNKNVKLRFYYSTIHGFKEMKVIDYTAN
;
A
#
# COMPACT_ATOMS: atom_id res chain seq x y z
N ARG A 1 -11.43 16.03 12.09
CA ARG A 1 -12.05 15.67 10.79
C ARG A 1 -12.55 14.25 10.92
N VAL A 2 -13.85 14.06 10.83
CA VAL A 2 -14.45 12.73 10.76
C VAL A 2 -13.99 12.12 9.43
N LEU A 3 -13.38 10.95 9.48
CA LEU A 3 -12.93 10.24 8.29
C LEU A 3 -14.10 9.95 7.35
N PRO A 4 -13.91 9.95 6.01
CA PRO A 4 -14.96 9.64 5.05
C PRO A 4 -15.58 8.24 5.20
N ILE A 5 -14.98 7.35 6.01
CA ILE A 5 -15.52 6.04 6.41
C ILE A 5 -16.94 6.11 6.96
N LEU A 6 -17.24 7.18 7.67
CA LEU A 6 -18.59 7.44 8.19
C LEU A 6 -19.48 8.16 7.16
N GLY A 7 -18.96 8.53 5.99
CA GLY A 7 -19.74 9.17 4.92
C GLY A 7 -20.87 8.31 4.38
N ASP A 8 -20.78 6.98 4.50
CA ASP A 8 -21.88 6.05 4.19
C ASP A 8 -22.87 5.85 5.35
N LEU A 9 -22.53 6.28 6.55
CA LEU A 9 -23.57 6.64 7.50
C LEU A 9 -24.28 7.83 6.85
N LYS A 10 -25.36 7.57 6.15
CA LYS A 10 -26.21 8.59 5.57
C LYS A 10 -26.64 9.53 6.71
N ARG A 11 -25.79 10.51 7.03
CA ARG A 11 -26.25 11.72 7.70
C ARG A 11 -27.25 12.33 6.72
N LYS A 12 -28.48 11.99 6.88
CA LYS A 12 -29.53 12.79 6.31
C LYS A 12 -29.47 14.10 7.06
N GLU A 13 -28.72 15.08 6.54
CA GLU A 13 -28.82 16.45 7.01
C GLU A 13 -30.22 16.91 6.63
N TYR A 14 -31.09 16.94 7.61
CA TYR A 14 -32.36 17.63 7.49
C TYR A 14 -32.06 19.11 7.69
N VAL A 15 -32.11 19.87 6.61
CA VAL A 15 -32.06 21.34 6.70
C VAL A 15 -33.44 21.78 7.14
N PRO A 16 -33.63 22.31 8.38
CA PRO A 16 -34.88 22.91 8.76
C PRO A 16 -35.17 24.10 7.83
N THR A 17 -36.31 24.15 7.22
CA THR A 17 -36.72 25.32 6.46
C THR A 17 -36.87 26.50 7.42
N GLU A 18 -36.19 27.61 7.18
CA GLU A 18 -36.18 28.80 8.05
C GLU A 18 -37.54 29.47 8.18
N ASP A 19 -38.58 29.03 7.46
CA ASP A 19 -39.88 29.69 7.42
C ASP A 19 -41.06 28.71 7.46
N LEU A 20 -41.37 28.24 8.65
CA LEU A 20 -42.60 27.46 8.90
C LEU A 20 -43.89 28.30 8.84
N ASN A 21 -43.80 29.63 8.63
CA ASN A 21 -44.94 30.55 8.61
C ASN A 21 -45.38 31.03 7.22
N SER A 22 -44.65 30.68 6.17
CA SER A 22 -45.08 30.98 4.79
C SER A 22 -46.00 29.86 4.31
N GLY A 23 -47.27 30.06 4.43
CA GLY A 23 -48.31 29.11 4.06
C GLY A 23 -48.48 28.84 2.56
N THR A 24 -47.45 28.34 1.91
CA THR A 24 -47.52 27.74 0.58
C THR A 24 -47.12 26.28 0.70
N GLU A 25 -48.09 25.40 0.46
CA GLU A 25 -47.95 23.94 0.47
C GLU A 25 -47.07 23.38 -0.65
N GLU A 26 -46.26 24.19 -1.29
CA GLU A 26 -45.37 23.74 -2.36
C GLU A 26 -43.91 23.68 -1.87
N GLU A 27 -43.41 22.43 -1.78
CA GLU A 27 -42.01 22.05 -1.64
C GLU A 27 -41.35 22.30 -0.29
N THR A 28 -41.89 21.74 0.80
CA THR A 28 -41.01 21.38 1.92
C THR A 28 -40.21 20.12 1.54
N GLY A 29 -38.94 20.27 1.14
CA GLY A 29 -38.05 19.17 0.80
C GLY A 29 -37.68 18.28 1.99
N ILE A 30 -38.52 18.26 3.03
CA ILE A 30 -38.34 17.40 4.21
C ILE A 30 -38.89 16.04 3.89
N GLN A 31 -38.03 15.09 3.59
CA GLN A 31 -38.47 13.71 3.44
C GLN A 31 -38.81 13.11 4.81
N PRO A 32 -39.92 12.36 4.91
CA PRO A 32 -40.30 11.67 6.13
C PRO A 32 -39.18 10.69 6.54
N PHE A 33 -38.82 10.63 7.81
CA PHE A 33 -37.89 9.72 8.36
C PHE A 33 -38.46 8.99 9.58
N ARG A 34 -37.91 7.79 9.84
CA ARG A 34 -38.29 7.04 11.03
C ARG A 34 -37.54 7.60 12.24
N LEU A 35 -38.27 8.06 13.25
CA LEU A 35 -37.70 8.59 14.50
C LEU A 35 -36.83 7.59 15.23
N PHE A 36 -37.27 6.33 15.26
CA PHE A 36 -36.55 5.25 15.89
C PHE A 36 -36.53 4.07 14.92
N GLN A 37 -35.34 3.69 14.53
CA GLN A 37 -35.15 2.44 13.79
C GLN A 37 -34.92 1.34 14.83
N PHE A 38 -36.00 0.59 15.13
CA PHE A 38 -35.87 -0.64 15.91
C PHE A 38 -35.12 -1.66 15.03
N ALA A 39 -33.86 -1.92 15.40
CA ALA A 39 -33.03 -2.96 14.85
C ALA A 39 -33.23 -3.23 13.34
N GLN A 40 -32.44 -2.64 12.47
CA GLN A 40 -31.95 -3.34 11.28
C GLN A 40 -31.19 -2.52 10.23
N GLU A 41 -31.21 -1.20 10.17
CA GLU A 41 -30.47 -0.54 9.07
C GLU A 41 -29.60 0.63 9.54
N GLY A 42 -28.32 0.39 9.72
CA GLY A 42 -27.28 1.41 9.48
C GLY A 42 -26.68 2.14 10.68
N LEU A 43 -27.24 2.05 11.90
CA LEU A 43 -26.66 2.69 13.09
C LEU A 43 -25.76 1.78 13.93
N GLU A 44 -25.69 0.51 13.60
CA GLU A 44 -24.97 -0.52 14.36
C GLU A 44 -23.73 -1.05 13.64
N ARG A 45 -23.13 -0.24 12.77
CA ARG A 45 -21.86 -0.63 12.15
C ARG A 45 -20.79 -0.79 13.22
N GLN A 46 -20.19 -1.96 13.24
CA GLN A 46 -19.05 -2.25 14.08
C GLN A 46 -17.85 -2.52 13.18
N ALA A 47 -16.79 -1.75 13.35
CA ALA A 47 -15.64 -1.83 12.50
C ALA A 47 -14.35 -1.48 13.25
N VAL A 48 -13.28 -2.13 12.86
CA VAL A 48 -11.91 -1.77 13.23
C VAL A 48 -11.24 -1.17 12.01
N VAL A 49 -10.84 0.08 12.09
CA VAL A 49 -10.14 0.80 11.02
C VAL A 49 -8.66 0.78 11.30
N LEU A 50 -7.89 0.34 10.35
CA LEU A 50 -6.48 0.03 10.45
C LEU A 50 -5.71 0.81 9.40
N TYR A 51 -4.63 1.44 9.79
CA TYR A 51 -3.78 2.26 8.93
C TYR A 51 -2.36 1.70 8.94
N HIS A 52 -1.77 1.62 7.76
CA HIS A 52 -0.35 1.30 7.61
C HIS A 52 0.22 2.03 6.40
N SER A 53 1.44 2.57 6.52
CA SER A 53 2.09 3.32 5.44
C SER A 53 2.51 2.42 4.27
N ASN A 54 3.00 1.22 4.51
CA ASN A 54 3.63 0.36 3.51
C ASN A 54 2.91 -0.96 3.23
N ILE A 55 2.56 -1.74 4.27
CA ILE A 55 2.06 -3.12 4.10
C ILE A 55 0.73 -3.17 3.35
N PHE A 56 -0.15 -2.19 3.56
CA PHE A 56 -1.47 -2.15 2.90
C PHE A 56 -1.43 -1.57 1.49
N ASN A 57 -0.36 -0.87 1.14
CA ASN A 57 -0.20 -0.31 -0.20
C ASN A 57 0.29 -1.38 -1.18
N VAL A 58 -0.58 -2.28 -1.58
CA VAL A 58 -0.33 -3.36 -2.54
C VAL A 58 -1.38 -3.34 -3.65
N GLU A 59 -1.06 -3.91 -4.80
CA GLU A 59 -1.95 -4.02 -5.95
C GLU A 59 -1.77 -5.39 -6.58
N ASN A 60 -2.87 -6.16 -6.74
CA ASN A 60 -2.86 -7.55 -7.21
C ASN A 60 -1.90 -8.47 -6.43
N GLU A 61 -1.82 -8.28 -5.13
CA GLU A 61 -0.87 -8.97 -4.25
C GLU A 61 -1.57 -9.46 -2.99
N THR A 62 -0.87 -10.33 -2.25
CA THR A 62 -1.41 -10.95 -1.06
C THR A 62 -0.97 -10.21 0.20
N ILE A 63 -1.94 -9.87 1.03
CA ILE A 63 -1.73 -9.40 2.40
C ILE A 63 -2.04 -10.57 3.32
N TYR A 64 -1.14 -10.85 4.24
CA TYR A 64 -1.32 -11.83 5.29
C TYR A 64 -1.70 -11.12 6.58
N CYS A 65 -2.80 -11.54 7.20
CA CYS A 65 -3.23 -11.03 8.50
C CYS A 65 -3.17 -12.16 9.53
N ARG A 66 -2.63 -11.85 10.70
CA ARG A 66 -2.59 -12.73 11.87
C ARG A 66 -3.36 -12.06 13.00
N VAL A 67 -4.32 -12.79 13.56
CA VAL A 67 -5.09 -12.37 14.74
C VAL A 67 -4.86 -13.38 15.84
N THR A 68 -4.60 -12.90 17.06
CA THR A 68 -4.40 -13.73 18.25
C THR A 68 -5.39 -13.38 19.35
N GLY A 69 -5.58 -14.30 20.31
CA GLY A 69 -6.47 -14.11 21.47
C GLY A 69 -7.93 -14.46 21.23
N ASN A 70 -8.33 -14.79 19.99
CA ASN A 70 -9.69 -15.22 19.70
C ASN A 70 -9.71 -16.30 18.61
N PRO A 71 -9.59 -17.58 18.95
CA PRO A 71 -9.55 -18.67 17.97
C PRO A 71 -10.86 -18.84 17.20
N GLU A 72 -12.00 -18.48 17.78
CA GLU A 72 -13.31 -18.57 17.14
C GLU A 72 -13.51 -17.55 16.03
N PHE A 73 -12.78 -16.42 16.10
CA PHE A 73 -12.88 -15.35 15.10
C PHE A 73 -12.60 -15.86 13.68
N LEU A 74 -11.58 -16.71 13.49
CA LEU A 74 -11.24 -17.25 12.17
C LEU A 74 -12.38 -18.13 11.59
N GLN A 75 -13.05 -18.88 12.41
CA GLN A 75 -14.21 -19.68 12.00
C GLN A 75 -15.39 -18.80 11.60
N ARG A 76 -15.66 -17.76 12.38
CA ARG A 76 -16.71 -16.80 12.13
C ARG A 76 -16.43 -15.93 10.90
N LEU A 77 -15.16 -15.57 10.66
CA LEU A 77 -14.72 -14.91 9.43
C LEU A 77 -14.98 -15.80 8.21
N THR A 78 -14.63 -17.09 8.31
CA THR A 78 -14.89 -18.08 7.24
C THR A 78 -16.39 -18.29 7.00
N ALA A 79 -17.20 -18.20 8.05
CA ALA A 79 -18.67 -18.23 7.94
C ALA A 79 -19.25 -16.95 7.30
N GLY A 80 -18.40 -15.94 7.07
CA GLY A 80 -18.78 -14.71 6.40
C GLY A 80 -19.47 -13.68 7.29
N GLU A 81 -19.33 -13.79 8.62
CA GLU A 81 -19.88 -12.80 9.58
C GLU A 81 -19.10 -11.48 9.56
N PHE A 82 -17.87 -11.50 9.09
CA PHE A 82 -16.99 -10.34 8.96
C PHE A 82 -16.53 -10.18 7.52
N ARG A 83 -16.08 -8.96 7.18
CA ARG A 83 -15.44 -8.68 5.90
C ARG A 83 -14.30 -7.68 6.07
N PHE A 84 -13.32 -7.76 5.17
CA PHE A 84 -12.30 -6.74 5.02
C PHE A 84 -12.66 -5.82 3.87
N LEU A 85 -12.51 -4.52 4.10
CA LEU A 85 -12.67 -3.47 3.10
C LEU A 85 -11.36 -2.69 3.00
N TYR A 86 -11.11 -2.09 1.84
CA TYR A 86 -9.99 -1.18 1.62
C TYR A 86 -10.45 0.08 0.90
N PHE A 87 -9.76 1.19 1.11
CA PHE A 87 -10.18 2.49 0.62
C PHE A 87 -9.57 2.78 -0.76
N THR A 88 -10.42 3.11 -1.74
CA THR A 88 -10.08 3.40 -3.13
C THR A 88 -10.71 4.71 -3.59
N GLU A 89 -10.46 5.13 -4.83
CA GLU A 89 -11.15 6.27 -5.45
C GLU A 89 -12.67 6.09 -5.52
N GLU A 90 -13.15 4.86 -5.63
CA GLU A 90 -14.57 4.52 -5.64
C GLU A 90 -15.19 4.42 -4.22
N GLY A 91 -14.38 4.65 -3.17
CA GLY A 91 -14.77 4.47 -1.77
C GLY A 91 -14.26 3.15 -1.18
N PHE A 92 -14.95 2.64 -0.15
CA PHE A 92 -14.60 1.37 0.48
C PHE A 92 -15.11 0.19 -0.32
N LEU A 93 -14.18 -0.62 -0.84
CA LEU A 93 -14.48 -1.85 -1.56
C LEU A 93 -14.13 -3.07 -0.69
N PRO A 94 -14.87 -4.18 -0.78
CA PRO A 94 -14.45 -5.43 -0.16
C PRO A 94 -13.22 -5.97 -0.88
N VAL A 95 -12.34 -6.67 -0.13
CA VAL A 95 -11.26 -7.45 -0.74
C VAL A 95 -11.84 -8.53 -1.64
N GLU A 96 -11.19 -8.80 -2.76
CA GLU A 96 -11.65 -9.75 -3.77
C GLU A 96 -11.58 -11.21 -3.27
N SER A 97 -10.60 -11.49 -2.42
CA SER A 97 -10.47 -12.80 -1.75
C SER A 97 -10.08 -12.63 -0.29
N CYS A 98 -10.76 -13.40 0.57
CA CYS A 98 -10.45 -13.54 1.98
C CYS A 98 -10.47 -15.03 2.34
N GLN A 99 -9.32 -15.62 2.60
CA GLN A 99 -9.17 -17.05 2.89
C GLN A 99 -8.42 -17.25 4.19
N VAL A 100 -8.78 -18.29 4.94
CA VAL A 100 -8.06 -18.67 6.16
C VAL A 100 -7.22 -19.92 5.85
N MET A 101 -5.90 -19.80 5.94
CA MET A 101 -4.95 -20.89 5.72
C MET A 101 -3.85 -20.89 6.78
N GLY A 102 -3.59 -22.05 7.39
CA GLY A 102 -2.49 -22.21 8.36
C GLY A 102 -2.56 -21.27 9.57
N GLY A 103 -3.76 -20.83 9.97
CA GLY A 103 -3.94 -19.87 11.06
C GLY A 103 -3.74 -18.40 10.67
N HIS A 104 -3.52 -18.11 9.38
CA HIS A 104 -3.45 -16.78 8.82
C HIS A 104 -4.67 -16.49 7.94
N ILE A 105 -4.99 -15.23 7.81
CA ILE A 105 -5.98 -14.71 6.88
C ILE A 105 -5.22 -14.17 5.66
N LEU A 106 -5.52 -14.70 4.48
CA LEU A 106 -4.98 -14.25 3.21
C LEU A 106 -6.00 -13.32 2.57
N LEU A 107 -5.59 -12.11 2.31
CA LEU A 107 -6.40 -11.06 1.69
C LEU A 107 -5.79 -10.72 0.33
N VAL A 108 -6.59 -10.73 -0.71
CA VAL A 108 -6.18 -10.28 -2.06
C VAL A 108 -7.04 -9.11 -2.45
N LYS A 109 -6.42 -8.05 -2.94
CA LYS A 109 -7.10 -6.89 -3.49
C LYS A 109 -6.54 -6.55 -4.87
N GLU A 110 -7.42 -6.14 -5.79
CA GLU A 110 -7.04 -5.86 -7.18
C GLU A 110 -6.74 -4.38 -7.42
N LYS A 111 -7.48 -3.47 -6.76
CA LYS A 111 -7.33 -2.04 -6.99
C LYS A 111 -6.30 -1.41 -6.04
N PRO A 112 -5.62 -0.34 -6.47
CA PRO A 112 -4.74 0.42 -5.59
C PRO A 112 -5.53 1.08 -4.46
N ASN A 113 -4.88 1.30 -3.33
CA ASN A 113 -5.43 2.12 -2.25
C ASN A 113 -5.35 3.60 -2.61
N LEU A 114 -6.41 4.34 -2.26
CA LEU A 114 -6.31 5.79 -2.19
C LEU A 114 -5.64 6.17 -0.86
N PRO A 115 -4.49 6.89 -0.88
CA PRO A 115 -3.81 7.26 0.34
C PRO A 115 -4.62 8.28 1.16
N VAL A 116 -4.55 8.14 2.48
CA VAL A 116 -5.19 9.05 3.43
C VAL A 116 -4.13 9.77 4.24
N MET A 117 -4.16 11.10 4.23
CA MET A 117 -3.24 11.92 4.99
C MET A 117 -3.65 12.02 6.46
N VAL A 118 -2.78 11.58 7.37
CA VAL A 118 -2.93 11.74 8.82
C VAL A 118 -1.65 12.38 9.35
N ASP A 119 -1.76 13.53 10.00
CA ASP A 119 -0.63 14.28 10.58
C ASP A 119 0.55 14.51 9.61
N GLY A 120 0.24 14.69 8.30
CA GLY A 120 1.24 14.98 7.27
C GLY A 120 1.92 13.74 6.68
N ARG A 121 1.53 12.53 7.07
CA ARG A 121 2.01 11.26 6.51
C ARG A 121 0.88 10.54 5.78
N GLU A 122 1.24 9.84 4.70
CA GLU A 122 0.30 9.04 3.90
C GLU A 122 0.14 7.64 4.49
N TYR A 123 -1.12 7.17 4.51
CA TYR A 123 -1.48 5.84 4.97
C TYR A 123 -2.45 5.17 4.02
N SER A 124 -2.29 3.89 3.83
CA SER A 124 -3.32 3.02 3.26
C SER A 124 -4.24 2.50 4.36
N VAL A 125 -5.53 2.38 4.07
CA VAL A 125 -6.57 2.06 5.06
C VAL A 125 -7.23 0.73 4.74
N PHE A 126 -7.29 -0.13 5.76
CA PHE A 126 -8.13 -1.33 5.79
C PHE A 126 -9.17 -1.22 6.88
N VAL A 127 -10.31 -1.84 6.64
CA VAL A 127 -11.41 -1.90 7.61
C VAL A 127 -11.83 -3.35 7.79
N LEU A 128 -11.79 -3.84 9.01
CA LEU A 128 -12.41 -5.09 9.40
C LEU A 128 -13.80 -4.77 9.95
N GLU A 129 -14.84 -5.16 9.24
CA GLU A 129 -16.22 -4.83 9.57
C GLU A 129 -17.04 -6.07 9.90
N ALA A 130 -17.85 -5.99 10.93
CA ALA A 130 -18.88 -6.99 11.19
C ALA A 130 -20.10 -6.72 10.29
N LYS A 131 -20.61 -7.74 9.60
CA LYS A 131 -21.80 -7.59 8.74
C LYS A 131 -23.07 -7.40 9.53
N GLU A 132 -23.12 -7.98 10.73
CA GLU A 132 -24.22 -7.85 11.68
C GLU A 132 -23.68 -7.47 13.05
N PRO A 133 -24.47 -6.75 13.86
CA PRO A 133 -24.07 -6.39 15.21
C PRO A 133 -23.76 -7.61 16.06
N GLN A 134 -22.68 -7.54 16.82
CA GLN A 134 -22.18 -8.66 17.59
C GLN A 134 -22.96 -8.84 18.89
N LYS A 135 -23.38 -10.09 19.16
CA LYS A 135 -24.08 -10.48 20.41
C LYS A 135 -23.16 -10.60 21.60
N GLU A 136 -21.87 -10.77 21.33
CA GLU A 136 -20.82 -10.94 22.34
C GLU A 136 -19.65 -10.02 22.02
N THR A 137 -18.93 -9.65 23.07
CA THR A 137 -17.71 -8.83 22.90
C THR A 137 -16.58 -9.69 22.35
N ILE A 138 -15.94 -9.21 21.29
CA ILE A 138 -14.79 -9.83 20.65
C ILE A 138 -13.56 -8.97 20.93
N SER A 139 -12.58 -9.54 21.61
CA SER A 139 -11.29 -8.91 21.88
C SER A 139 -10.19 -9.67 21.19
N PHE A 140 -9.17 -8.96 20.75
CA PHE A 140 -7.93 -9.53 20.20
C PHE A 140 -6.78 -9.22 21.14
N GLU A 141 -5.86 -10.16 21.29
CA GLU A 141 -4.57 -9.90 21.93
C GLU A 141 -3.67 -9.11 21.00
N SER A 142 -3.68 -9.48 19.73
CA SER A 142 -2.99 -8.71 18.69
C SER A 142 -3.63 -8.91 17.32
N ILE A 143 -3.43 -7.92 16.45
CA ILE A 143 -3.63 -8.01 15.01
C ILE A 143 -2.36 -7.50 14.32
N SER A 144 -1.87 -8.25 13.35
CA SER A 144 -0.64 -7.91 12.64
C SER A 144 -0.70 -8.36 11.18
N PHE A 145 0.08 -7.69 10.34
CA PHE A 145 0.02 -7.85 8.90
C PHE A 145 1.40 -8.02 8.30
N SER A 146 1.44 -8.71 7.17
CA SER A 146 2.58 -8.85 6.30
C SER A 146 2.09 -8.80 4.86
N SER A 147 2.97 -8.49 3.90
CA SER A 147 2.63 -8.55 2.48
C SER A 147 3.77 -9.12 1.65
N ALA A 148 3.43 -9.65 0.49
CA ALA A 148 4.39 -10.12 -0.48
C ALA A 148 3.92 -9.79 -1.90
N GLY A 149 4.84 -9.29 -2.72
CA GLY A 149 4.64 -9.01 -4.12
C GLY A 149 5.13 -10.17 -4.99
N SER A 150 4.27 -10.63 -5.89
CA SER A 150 4.62 -11.64 -6.89
C SER A 150 5.72 -11.15 -7.83
N PRO A 151 6.53 -12.04 -8.42
CA PRO A 151 7.52 -11.65 -9.42
C PRO A 151 6.87 -10.92 -10.59
N ARG A 152 7.36 -9.72 -10.91
CA ARG A 152 6.93 -8.88 -12.03
C ARG A 152 8.14 -8.34 -12.80
N PRO A 153 7.99 -8.07 -14.11
CA PRO A 153 9.01 -7.33 -14.85
C PRO A 153 9.28 -5.96 -14.21
N ALA A 154 10.49 -5.45 -14.37
CA ALA A 154 10.81 -4.09 -13.95
C ALA A 154 9.96 -3.07 -14.72
N GLU A 155 9.57 -1.97 -14.06
CA GLU A 155 8.80 -0.88 -14.68
C GLU A 155 9.64 -0.09 -15.68
N TYR A 156 10.94 -0.05 -15.46
CA TYR A 156 11.90 0.66 -16.30
C TYR A 156 13.24 -0.07 -16.31
N VAL A 157 13.86 -0.14 -17.48
CA VAL A 157 15.27 -0.51 -17.65
C VAL A 157 15.90 0.41 -18.69
N GLY A 158 17.08 0.95 -18.40
CA GLY A 158 17.77 1.83 -19.35
C GLY A 158 19.13 2.30 -18.84
N ASN A 159 19.86 3.06 -19.65
CA ASN A 159 21.15 3.64 -19.25
C ASN A 159 21.09 5.17 -18.99
N GLY A 160 19.87 5.71 -18.85
CA GLY A 160 19.63 7.14 -18.67
C GLY A 160 19.54 7.95 -19.97
N THR A 161 19.93 7.37 -21.10
CA THR A 161 19.81 7.97 -22.44
C THR A 161 19.02 7.11 -23.40
N THR A 162 19.02 5.81 -23.20
CA THR A 162 18.30 4.80 -24.00
C THR A 162 17.51 3.91 -23.07
N ASP A 163 16.24 3.75 -23.36
CA ASP A 163 15.35 2.82 -22.68
C ASP A 163 15.46 1.44 -23.33
N TYR A 164 15.40 0.40 -22.51
CA TYR A 164 15.52 -0.99 -22.92
C TYR A 164 14.24 -1.75 -22.62
N GLU A 165 14.01 -2.84 -23.35
CA GLU A 165 12.93 -3.77 -23.03
C GLU A 165 13.36 -4.66 -21.85
N PRO A 166 12.54 -4.75 -20.78
CA PRO A 166 12.89 -5.50 -19.57
C PRO A 166 13.11 -7.01 -19.80
N GLU A 167 12.52 -7.57 -20.87
CA GLU A 167 12.62 -8.98 -21.22
C GLU A 167 14.02 -9.36 -21.69
N ARG A 168 14.74 -8.44 -22.34
CA ARG A 168 16.10 -8.69 -22.81
C ARG A 168 16.87 -7.40 -23.08
N PHE A 169 17.98 -7.21 -22.39
CA PHE A 169 18.86 -6.04 -22.59
C PHE A 169 20.33 -6.35 -22.29
N THR A 170 21.22 -5.54 -22.87
CA THR A 170 22.66 -5.54 -22.54
C THR A 170 22.90 -4.65 -21.32
N LEU A 171 23.51 -5.20 -20.27
CA LEU A 171 23.64 -4.49 -18.99
C LEU A 171 24.50 -3.21 -19.10
N PHE A 172 25.53 -3.19 -19.96
CA PHE A 172 26.46 -2.08 -20.12
C PHE A 172 26.56 -1.56 -21.56
N GLY A 173 25.50 -1.77 -22.36
CA GLY A 173 25.48 -1.38 -23.77
C GLY A 173 26.27 -2.32 -24.70
N ASP A 174 26.66 -1.82 -25.88
CA ASP A 174 27.32 -2.62 -26.93
C ASP A 174 28.80 -2.86 -26.70
N THR A 175 29.44 -2.14 -25.79
CA THR A 175 30.87 -2.28 -25.44
C THR A 175 31.04 -1.98 -23.95
N LEU A 176 31.91 -2.78 -23.33
CA LEU A 176 32.28 -2.52 -21.94
C LEU A 176 33.14 -1.26 -21.85
N SER A 177 32.70 -0.30 -21.08
CA SER A 177 33.47 0.90 -20.73
C SER A 177 33.34 1.14 -19.23
N LEU A 178 34.41 1.57 -18.58
CA LEU A 178 34.35 1.85 -17.14
C LEU A 178 33.33 2.94 -16.87
N PHE A 179 32.58 2.74 -15.77
CA PHE A 179 31.49 3.60 -15.31
C PHE A 179 30.26 3.62 -16.21
N SER A 180 30.13 2.65 -17.16
CA SER A 180 28.85 2.41 -17.81
C SER A 180 27.80 2.03 -16.77
N GLU A 181 26.60 2.53 -16.93
CA GLU A 181 25.51 2.41 -15.98
C GLU A 181 24.28 1.78 -16.63
N CYS A 182 23.55 1.01 -15.84
CA CYS A 182 22.21 0.54 -16.14
C CYS A 182 21.32 0.79 -14.94
N TYR A 183 20.13 1.26 -15.20
CA TYR A 183 19.13 1.57 -14.20
C TYR A 183 17.95 0.61 -14.32
N ILE A 184 17.48 0.12 -13.18
CA ILE A 184 16.34 -0.79 -13.07
C ILE A 184 15.35 -0.12 -12.14
N GLY A 185 14.23 0.38 -12.69
CA GLY A 185 13.18 1.10 -11.97
C GLY A 185 12.03 0.18 -11.57
N MET A 186 11.57 0.31 -10.31
CA MET A 186 10.44 -0.43 -9.77
C MET A 186 9.85 0.31 -8.56
N GLU A 187 9.15 1.45 -8.81
CA GLU A 187 8.67 2.34 -7.73
C GLU A 187 7.87 1.59 -6.68
N HIS A 188 6.93 0.76 -7.13
CA HIS A 188 6.02 0.09 -6.22
C HIS A 188 6.72 -0.88 -5.24
N TYR A 189 7.78 -1.57 -5.69
CA TYR A 189 8.50 -2.54 -4.84
C TYR A 189 9.66 -1.92 -4.08
N PHE A 190 10.34 -0.94 -4.68
CA PHE A 190 11.46 -0.27 -4.01
C PHE A 190 11.01 0.79 -3.00
N SER A 191 9.71 1.11 -2.93
CA SER A 191 9.11 1.91 -1.85
C SER A 191 8.76 1.12 -0.58
N LYS A 192 8.93 -0.20 -0.59
CA LYS A 192 8.61 -1.07 0.55
C LYS A 192 9.76 -1.09 1.55
N GLU A 193 9.82 -0.09 2.42
CA GLU A 193 10.83 0.01 3.48
C GLU A 193 10.95 -1.31 4.25
N ASP A 194 12.18 -1.74 4.50
CA ASP A 194 12.50 -2.97 5.22
C ASP A 194 12.01 -4.28 4.59
N ALA A 195 11.35 -4.27 3.42
CA ALA A 195 11.01 -5.49 2.72
C ALA A 195 12.26 -6.18 2.18
N ARG A 196 12.24 -7.50 2.14
CA ARG A 196 13.23 -8.31 1.44
C ARG A 196 12.90 -8.32 -0.05
N VAL A 197 13.70 -7.63 -0.86
CA VAL A 197 13.53 -7.54 -2.31
C VAL A 197 14.45 -8.52 -3.01
N THR A 198 13.93 -9.19 -4.03
CA THR A 198 14.66 -10.15 -4.86
C THR A 198 14.54 -9.77 -6.32
N LEU A 199 15.68 -9.55 -6.97
CA LEU A 199 15.80 -9.48 -8.42
C LEU A 199 16.29 -10.84 -8.91
N ARG A 200 15.55 -11.48 -9.81
CA ARG A 200 15.94 -12.75 -10.44
C ARG A 200 15.98 -12.56 -11.96
N PHE A 201 17.04 -13.06 -12.58
CA PHE A 201 17.23 -12.95 -14.03
C PHE A 201 18.12 -14.06 -14.55
N HIS A 202 17.98 -14.35 -15.85
CA HIS A 202 18.93 -15.16 -16.58
C HIS A 202 19.98 -14.26 -17.23
N CYS A 203 21.25 -14.64 -17.19
CA CYS A 203 22.34 -13.90 -17.84
C CYS A 203 23.05 -14.78 -18.87
N ASP A 204 23.09 -14.29 -20.11
CA ASP A 204 23.94 -14.79 -21.19
C ASP A 204 25.09 -13.83 -21.42
N PHE A 205 26.02 -14.20 -22.32
CA PHE A 205 27.11 -13.33 -22.72
C PHE A 205 27.21 -13.24 -24.24
N GLU A 206 27.23 -12.01 -24.76
CA GLU A 206 27.47 -11.73 -26.18
C GLU A 206 28.93 -11.32 -26.39
N GLU A 207 29.56 -11.89 -27.42
CA GLU A 207 30.90 -11.49 -27.82
C GLU A 207 30.83 -10.39 -28.86
N ARG A 208 31.47 -9.26 -28.58
CA ARG A 208 31.61 -8.13 -29.49
C ARG A 208 33.08 -7.86 -29.76
N HIS A 209 33.47 -7.92 -31.03
CA HIS A 209 34.84 -7.62 -31.46
C HIS A 209 35.03 -6.11 -31.57
N VAL A 210 35.93 -5.57 -30.75
CA VAL A 210 36.31 -4.15 -30.73
C VAL A 210 37.73 -4.04 -31.26
N GLY A 211 37.93 -3.31 -32.33
CA GLY A 211 39.22 -3.13 -32.94
C GLY A 211 39.18 -2.52 -34.31
N LEU A 212 40.33 -2.33 -34.92
CA LEU A 212 40.47 -1.83 -36.29
C LEU A 212 39.78 -2.81 -37.25
N SER A 213 38.94 -2.32 -38.15
CA SER A 213 38.41 -3.15 -39.23
C SER A 213 39.54 -3.70 -40.10
N ARG A 214 39.37 -4.91 -40.65
CA ARG A 214 40.35 -5.51 -41.58
C ARG A 214 40.77 -4.57 -42.73
N GLN A 215 39.87 -3.64 -43.13
CA GLN A 215 40.13 -2.63 -44.12
C GLN A 215 41.13 -1.56 -43.59
N GLN A 216 40.91 -1.06 -42.39
CA GLN A 216 41.77 -0.11 -41.73
C GLN A 216 43.15 -0.69 -41.39
N GLU A 217 43.22 -1.97 -40.99
CA GLU A 217 44.46 -2.70 -40.84
C GLU A 217 45.21 -2.83 -42.16
N SER A 218 44.54 -3.14 -43.27
CA SER A 218 45.16 -3.26 -44.59
C SER A 218 45.65 -1.92 -45.13
N GLU A 219 44.98 -0.82 -44.83
CA GLU A 219 45.41 0.54 -45.21
C GLU A 219 46.61 1.01 -44.39
N ASN A 220 46.60 0.77 -43.08
CA ASN A 220 47.70 1.07 -42.21
C ASN A 220 48.95 0.23 -42.49
N LEU A 221 48.80 -1.04 -42.90
CA LEU A 221 49.89 -1.92 -43.34
C LEU A 221 50.51 -1.50 -44.66
N ARG A 222 49.77 -0.81 -45.57
CA ARG A 222 50.30 -0.26 -46.81
C ARG A 222 51.28 0.90 -46.61
N ILE A 223 51.18 1.61 -45.53
CA ILE A 223 52.00 2.79 -45.21
C ILE A 223 53.33 2.37 -44.56
N ILE A 224 53.42 1.20 -43.93
CA ILE A 224 54.63 0.77 -43.22
C ILE A 224 55.22 -0.44 -43.99
N LYS A 225 56.19 -0.19 -44.86
CA LYS A 225 57.05 -1.24 -45.45
C LYS A 225 57.92 -1.88 -44.40
N ARG A 226 57.39 -2.77 -43.57
CA ARG A 226 58.16 -3.61 -42.65
C ARG A 226 58.13 -5.05 -43.16
N LYS A 227 59.27 -5.73 -43.06
CA LYS A 227 59.38 -7.19 -43.28
C LYS A 227 58.33 -7.90 -42.45
N PRO A 228 57.59 -8.88 -43.01
CA PRO A 228 56.64 -9.66 -42.21
C PRO A 228 57.38 -10.33 -41.08
N ARG A 229 57.06 -9.91 -39.86
CA ARG A 229 57.37 -10.74 -38.69
C ARG A 229 56.52 -12.00 -38.81
N ALA A 230 57.15 -13.17 -38.50
CA ALA A 230 56.41 -14.39 -38.30
C ALA A 230 55.13 -14.07 -37.47
N ALA A 231 54.01 -14.57 -37.92
CA ALA A 231 52.73 -14.36 -37.22
C ALA A 231 52.92 -14.87 -35.78
N THR A 232 53.20 -13.98 -34.90
CA THR A 232 53.03 -14.25 -33.46
C THR A 232 51.53 -14.36 -33.32
N GLU A 233 51.06 -15.51 -32.89
CA GLU A 233 49.66 -15.66 -32.47
C GLU A 233 49.34 -14.46 -31.58
N THR A 234 48.54 -13.55 -32.07
CA THR A 234 48.04 -12.42 -31.29
C THR A 234 47.15 -13.03 -30.23
N LEU A 235 47.61 -13.10 -29.00
CA LEU A 235 46.81 -13.44 -27.86
C LEU A 235 45.61 -12.50 -27.90
N VAL A 236 44.42 -13.06 -28.15
CA VAL A 236 43.19 -12.28 -28.17
C VAL A 236 42.92 -11.88 -26.72
N SER A 237 42.87 -10.60 -26.47
CA SER A 237 42.50 -10.07 -25.15
C SER A 237 40.96 -10.11 -25.01
N TYR A 238 40.50 -10.51 -23.84
CA TYR A 238 39.08 -10.45 -23.47
C TYR A 238 38.86 -9.35 -22.46
N ALA A 239 37.79 -8.63 -22.61
CA ALA A 239 37.23 -7.70 -21.63
C ALA A 239 35.99 -8.30 -21.01
N LEU A 240 35.94 -8.36 -19.69
CA LEU A 240 34.86 -8.90 -18.88
C LEU A 240 34.37 -7.84 -17.92
N ALA A 241 33.13 -7.94 -17.47
CA ALA A 241 32.60 -7.12 -16.35
C ALA A 241 33.08 -7.70 -15.01
N GLU A 242 34.32 -7.33 -14.61
CA GLU A 242 35.04 -7.95 -13.47
C GLU A 242 34.51 -7.51 -12.12
N GLU A 243 34.18 -6.22 -11.99
CA GLU A 243 33.55 -5.68 -10.79
C GLU A 243 32.43 -4.71 -11.13
N ILE A 244 31.33 -4.86 -10.43
CA ILE A 244 30.16 -3.97 -10.51
C ILE A 244 29.81 -3.38 -9.15
N SER A 245 29.07 -2.28 -9.16
CA SER A 245 28.39 -1.73 -8.00
C SER A 245 26.89 -1.78 -8.23
N VAL A 246 26.12 -2.08 -7.19
CA VAL A 246 24.65 -1.91 -7.16
C VAL A 246 24.35 -0.84 -6.14
N GLU A 247 23.63 0.18 -6.55
CA GLU A 247 23.45 1.39 -5.78
C GLU A 247 21.99 1.86 -5.85
N TYR A 248 21.58 2.65 -4.85
CA TYR A 248 20.29 3.31 -4.77
C TYR A 248 20.46 4.81 -4.49
N TYR A 249 19.45 5.61 -4.81
CA TYR A 249 19.50 7.05 -4.56
C TYR A 249 18.86 7.37 -3.21
N ASN A 250 19.57 8.12 -2.34
CA ASN A 250 19.11 8.48 -1.01
C ASN A 250 18.76 9.98 -0.85
N GLY A 251 18.39 10.65 -1.95
CA GLY A 251 18.07 12.09 -1.94
C GLY A 251 19.31 12.99 -2.05
N THR A 252 20.48 12.55 -1.61
CA THR A 252 21.73 13.32 -1.70
C THR A 252 22.72 12.75 -2.70
N GLY A 253 22.62 11.48 -3.02
CA GLY A 253 23.53 10.79 -3.94
C GLY A 253 23.27 9.29 -4.05
N TRP A 254 24.05 8.65 -4.92
CA TRP A 254 24.01 7.22 -5.10
C TRP A 254 24.81 6.52 -4.00
N LYS A 255 24.18 5.64 -3.26
CA LYS A 255 24.72 4.91 -2.12
C LYS A 255 24.75 3.41 -2.44
N ARG A 256 25.83 2.74 -2.08
CA ARG A 256 25.95 1.31 -2.34
C ARG A 256 24.91 0.51 -1.54
N LEU A 257 24.21 -0.36 -2.26
CA LEU A 257 23.25 -1.28 -1.68
C LEU A 257 23.96 -2.44 -0.98
N ARG A 258 23.46 -2.81 0.20
CA ARG A 258 23.91 -4.00 0.92
C ARG A 258 23.06 -5.17 0.51
N CYS A 259 23.66 -6.15 -0.17
CA CYS A 259 22.98 -7.37 -0.58
C CYS A 259 23.35 -8.53 0.34
N GLU A 260 22.46 -9.53 0.42
CA GLU A 260 22.67 -10.72 1.27
C GLU A 260 23.83 -11.58 0.79
N LYS A 261 24.03 -11.66 -0.53
CA LYS A 261 25.12 -12.41 -1.17
C LYS A 261 26.10 -11.45 -1.84
N GLU A 262 27.36 -11.90 -2.01
CA GLU A 262 28.37 -11.15 -2.76
C GLU A 262 27.98 -11.11 -4.25
N TYR A 263 27.80 -9.93 -4.79
CA TYR A 263 27.38 -9.67 -6.18
C TYR A 263 28.46 -8.98 -7.03
N ARG A 264 29.44 -8.37 -6.39
CA ARG A 264 30.39 -7.47 -7.07
C ARG A 264 31.11 -8.11 -8.25
N ARG A 265 31.36 -9.39 -8.18
CA ARG A 265 32.08 -10.17 -9.19
C ARG A 265 31.21 -11.19 -9.92
N MET A 266 29.88 -11.03 -9.90
CA MET A 266 28.96 -12.01 -10.44
C MET A 266 29.13 -12.28 -11.94
N PHE A 267 29.67 -11.31 -12.69
CA PHE A 267 29.92 -11.44 -14.14
C PHE A 267 31.42 -11.67 -14.49
N ALA A 268 32.27 -11.77 -13.50
CA ALA A 268 33.73 -11.81 -13.72
C ALA A 268 34.23 -13.05 -14.50
N GLU A 269 33.51 -14.17 -14.39
CA GLU A 269 33.86 -15.42 -15.06
C GLU A 269 33.11 -15.66 -16.37
N ALA A 270 32.19 -14.75 -16.72
CA ALA A 270 31.26 -14.85 -17.88
C ALA A 270 30.60 -16.23 -18.01
N VAL A 271 30.05 -16.71 -16.88
CA VAL A 271 29.28 -17.96 -16.81
C VAL A 271 27.81 -17.65 -16.99
N GLU A 272 27.21 -18.32 -17.96
CA GLU A 272 25.76 -18.21 -18.23
C GLU A 272 24.95 -18.94 -17.18
N GLY A 273 23.79 -18.40 -16.82
CA GLY A 273 22.89 -19.03 -15.86
C GLY A 273 21.93 -18.08 -15.16
N GLU A 274 21.24 -18.62 -14.15
CA GLU A 274 20.32 -17.89 -13.29
C GLU A 274 21.08 -17.16 -12.20
N PHE A 275 20.73 -15.88 -12.04
CA PHE A 275 21.32 -15.01 -11.03
C PHE A 275 20.24 -14.39 -10.15
N GLU A 276 20.63 -14.06 -8.93
CA GLU A 276 19.74 -13.48 -7.93
C GLU A 276 20.49 -12.41 -7.14
N ILE A 277 19.89 -11.24 -7.04
CA ILE A 277 20.32 -10.16 -6.15
C ILE A 277 19.25 -9.98 -5.09
N VAL A 278 19.60 -10.18 -3.82
CA VAL A 278 18.70 -10.10 -2.69
C VAL A 278 19.21 -9.08 -1.70
N PHE A 279 18.31 -8.18 -1.30
CA PHE A 279 18.62 -7.13 -0.34
C PHE A 279 17.41 -6.75 0.49
N GLN A 280 17.67 -6.11 1.62
CA GLN A 280 16.64 -5.43 2.40
C GLN A 280 16.48 -4.01 1.87
N CYS A 281 15.23 -3.61 1.58
CA CYS A 281 14.93 -2.30 1.04
C CYS A 281 15.30 -1.21 2.07
N PRO A 282 16.19 -0.26 1.71
CA PRO A 282 16.55 0.83 2.61
C PRO A 282 15.39 1.76 2.93
N ASP A 283 15.38 2.29 4.14
CA ASP A 283 14.41 3.29 4.63
C ASP A 283 14.67 4.71 4.07
N ASP A 284 15.91 4.97 3.62
CA ASP A 284 16.34 6.24 3.03
C ASP A 284 16.36 6.23 1.49
N TRP A 285 15.62 5.31 0.84
CA TRP A 285 15.57 5.25 -0.61
C TRP A 285 14.58 6.26 -1.19
N GLU A 286 15.11 7.28 -1.86
CA GLU A 286 14.33 8.36 -2.47
C GLU A 286 14.14 8.17 -3.98
N PRO A 287 13.05 8.68 -4.58
CA PRO A 287 12.88 8.70 -6.02
C PRO A 287 13.98 9.48 -6.73
N SER A 288 14.36 9.03 -7.92
CA SER A 288 15.33 9.69 -8.80
C SER A 288 14.79 9.83 -10.21
N ALA A 289 15.20 10.89 -10.91
CA ALA A 289 14.89 11.05 -12.32
C ALA A 289 16.02 10.45 -13.17
N VAL A 290 15.71 9.40 -13.94
CA VAL A 290 16.66 8.70 -14.81
C VAL A 290 16.04 8.50 -16.19
N GLY A 291 16.59 9.18 -17.21
CA GLY A 291 15.99 9.13 -18.54
C GLY A 291 14.54 9.63 -18.51
N ALA A 292 13.62 8.83 -19.00
CA ALA A 292 12.18 9.11 -18.96
C ALA A 292 11.50 8.65 -17.66
N TYR A 293 12.21 7.89 -16.80
CA TYR A 293 11.67 7.34 -15.56
C TYR A 293 11.86 8.31 -14.38
N ASN A 294 10.81 8.46 -13.59
CA ASN A 294 10.83 9.22 -12.35
C ASN A 294 10.27 8.34 -11.23
N GLY A 295 11.16 7.80 -10.40
CA GLY A 295 10.81 6.86 -9.34
C GLY A 295 12.06 6.27 -8.71
N ARG A 296 11.86 5.28 -7.83
CA ARG A 296 12.97 4.55 -7.20
C ARG A 296 13.58 3.58 -8.19
N ALA A 297 14.89 3.74 -8.41
CA ALA A 297 15.65 2.89 -9.32
C ALA A 297 16.94 2.39 -8.67
N LEU A 298 17.32 1.16 -9.01
CA LEU A 298 18.65 0.64 -8.80
C LEU A 298 19.58 1.14 -9.91
N ARG A 299 20.80 1.54 -9.58
CA ARG A 299 21.88 1.77 -10.52
C ARG A 299 22.88 0.62 -10.43
N VAL A 300 23.13 -0.05 -11.56
CA VAL A 300 24.21 -1.01 -11.71
C VAL A 300 25.32 -0.35 -12.49
N GLN A 301 26.51 -0.22 -11.91
CA GLN A 301 27.64 0.46 -12.53
C GLN A 301 28.83 -0.46 -12.70
N LEU A 302 29.48 -0.44 -13.86
CA LEU A 302 30.71 -1.18 -14.15
C LEU A 302 31.89 -0.46 -13.52
N LEU A 303 32.52 -1.05 -12.50
CA LEU A 303 33.65 -0.47 -11.79
C LEU A 303 34.99 -0.92 -12.33
N ARG A 304 35.10 -2.17 -12.80
CA ARG A 304 36.31 -2.75 -13.31
C ARG A 304 36.09 -3.66 -14.51
N SER A 305 36.87 -3.43 -15.55
CA SER A 305 36.99 -4.31 -16.72
C SER A 305 38.40 -4.18 -17.25
N ASP A 306 39.19 -5.22 -17.04
CA ASP A 306 40.55 -5.26 -17.58
C ASP A 306 40.46 -5.37 -19.11
N ASN A 307 41.42 -4.77 -19.81
CA ASN A 307 41.51 -4.79 -21.28
C ASN A 307 40.37 -4.10 -22.07
N CYS A 308 39.35 -3.49 -21.46
CA CYS A 308 38.24 -2.89 -22.19
C CYS A 308 38.61 -1.78 -23.16
N TYR A 309 39.79 -1.17 -22.99
CA TYR A 309 40.35 -0.13 -23.88
C TYR A 309 41.45 -0.63 -24.80
N TYR A 310 41.80 -1.93 -24.74
CA TYR A 310 42.78 -2.51 -25.69
C TYR A 310 42.13 -2.79 -27.05
N GLN A 311 42.90 -2.71 -28.12
CA GLN A 311 42.45 -3.01 -29.48
C GLN A 311 43.50 -3.85 -30.19
N PRO A 312 43.13 -4.98 -30.80
CA PRO A 312 41.83 -5.61 -30.82
C PRO A 312 41.49 -6.29 -29.47
N CYS A 313 40.23 -6.27 -29.08
CA CYS A 313 39.72 -6.94 -27.90
C CYS A 313 38.35 -7.58 -28.17
N ILE A 314 38.03 -8.67 -27.51
CA ILE A 314 36.70 -9.27 -27.52
C ILE A 314 36.04 -8.92 -26.18
N HIS A 315 34.96 -8.16 -26.28
CA HIS A 315 34.14 -7.83 -25.11
C HIS A 315 33.09 -8.91 -24.93
N ARG A 316 33.02 -9.53 -23.75
CA ARG A 316 31.95 -10.41 -23.32
C ARG A 316 30.98 -9.60 -22.50
N ILE A 317 29.87 -9.25 -23.13
CA ILE A 317 28.86 -8.32 -22.60
C ILE A 317 27.78 -9.12 -21.92
N PRO A 318 27.48 -8.87 -20.62
CA PRO A 318 26.34 -9.50 -19.96
C PRO A 318 25.00 -9.06 -20.60
N VAL A 319 24.21 -10.04 -20.99
CA VAL A 319 22.84 -9.88 -21.53
C VAL A 319 21.86 -10.43 -20.52
N ILE A 320 21.06 -9.57 -19.97
CA ILE A 320 20.04 -9.92 -18.99
C ILE A 320 18.75 -10.30 -19.71
N LYS A 321 18.13 -11.38 -19.26
CA LYS A 321 16.84 -11.88 -19.75
C LYS A 321 15.91 -12.17 -18.59
N ASP A 322 14.62 -12.01 -18.85
CA ASP A 322 13.54 -12.36 -17.92
C ASP A 322 13.75 -11.79 -16.52
N LEU A 323 14.15 -10.49 -16.46
CA LEU A 323 14.33 -9.80 -15.19
C LEU A 323 13.00 -9.66 -14.47
N MET A 324 12.90 -10.31 -13.30
CA MET A 324 11.74 -10.27 -12.42
C MET A 324 12.13 -9.71 -11.07
N VAL A 325 11.30 -8.84 -10.55
CA VAL A 325 11.42 -8.24 -9.22
C VAL A 325 10.29 -8.74 -8.35
N SER A 326 10.59 -9.14 -7.12
CA SER A 326 9.62 -9.52 -6.10
C SER A 326 10.03 -8.95 -4.75
N TYR A 327 9.08 -8.84 -3.83
CA TYR A 327 9.39 -8.48 -2.45
C TYR A 327 8.59 -9.34 -1.47
N THR A 328 9.04 -9.41 -0.23
CA THR A 328 8.33 -10.07 0.84
C THR A 328 8.70 -9.46 2.19
N TYR A 329 7.72 -9.42 3.08
CA TYR A 329 7.92 -9.21 4.52
C TYR A 329 7.91 -10.56 5.27
N GLU A 330 8.37 -11.63 4.61
CA GLU A 330 8.37 -12.99 5.14
C GLU A 330 8.81 -13.03 6.61
N ASP A 331 8.00 -13.67 7.46
CA ASP A 331 8.18 -13.76 8.91
C ASP A 331 8.09 -12.44 9.71
N ARG A 332 7.92 -11.29 9.08
CA ARG A 332 7.69 -10.02 9.76
C ARG A 332 6.21 -9.65 9.69
N PHE A 333 5.51 -9.89 10.77
CA PHE A 333 4.16 -9.39 10.97
C PHE A 333 4.23 -8.11 11.82
N GLU A 334 3.79 -7.01 11.22
CA GLU A 334 3.79 -5.72 11.88
C GLU A 334 2.37 -5.32 12.30
N PRO A 335 2.20 -4.71 13.48
CA PRO A 335 0.90 -4.18 13.86
C PRO A 335 0.56 -2.97 12.98
N PRO A 336 -0.73 -2.63 12.83
CA PRO A 336 -1.11 -1.36 12.24
C PRO A 336 -0.48 -0.19 12.99
N GLU A 337 -0.11 0.86 12.26
CA GLU A 337 0.50 2.06 12.86
C GLU A 337 -0.54 2.91 13.62
N ILE A 338 -1.76 2.94 13.12
CA ILE A 338 -2.90 3.61 13.74
C ILE A 338 -4.10 2.69 13.69
N GLY A 339 -4.92 2.71 14.74
CA GLY A 339 -6.15 1.94 14.79
C GLY A 339 -7.27 2.64 15.50
N LYS A 340 -8.47 2.52 14.96
CA LYS A 340 -9.70 3.06 15.54
C LYS A 340 -10.78 2.01 15.50
N VAL A 341 -11.55 1.92 16.57
CA VAL A 341 -12.69 1.02 16.69
C VAL A 341 -13.97 1.84 16.71
N PHE A 342 -14.92 1.41 15.91
CA PHE A 342 -16.25 2.00 15.81
C PHE A 342 -17.31 0.98 16.22
N SER A 343 -18.22 1.38 17.10
CA SER A 343 -19.39 0.58 17.48
C SER A 343 -20.59 1.50 17.61
N GLY A 344 -21.46 1.45 16.62
CA GLY A 344 -22.58 2.36 16.54
C GLY A 344 -22.13 3.83 16.48
N THR A 345 -22.42 4.59 17.52
CA THR A 345 -22.02 6.01 17.65
C THR A 345 -20.73 6.22 18.42
N GLU A 346 -20.17 5.18 18.98
CA GLU A 346 -18.95 5.27 19.78
C GLU A 346 -17.71 5.04 18.93
N GLU A 347 -16.68 5.85 19.16
CA GLU A 347 -15.37 5.73 18.54
C GLU A 347 -14.30 5.77 19.63
N TRP A 348 -13.35 4.86 19.57
CA TRP A 348 -12.16 4.92 20.43
C TRP A 348 -10.89 4.53 19.67
N ASP A 349 -9.81 5.19 20.06
CA ASP A 349 -8.48 4.99 19.49
C ASP A 349 -7.79 3.80 20.19
N VAL A 350 -7.33 2.83 19.39
CA VAL A 350 -6.58 1.65 19.86
C VAL A 350 -5.13 1.64 19.38
N THR A 351 -4.65 2.74 18.82
CA THR A 351 -3.27 2.90 18.32
C THR A 351 -2.24 2.51 19.38
N ARG A 352 -2.45 2.97 20.61
CA ARG A 352 -1.55 2.65 21.71
C ARG A 352 -1.51 1.15 22.04
N ASN A 353 -2.65 0.46 21.91
CA ASN A 353 -2.71 -0.99 22.13
C ASN A 353 -1.83 -1.73 21.12
N PHE A 354 -1.77 -1.29 19.84
CA PHE A 354 -0.90 -1.87 18.84
C PHE A 354 0.57 -1.65 19.16
N GLN A 355 0.95 -0.41 19.52
CA GLN A 355 2.33 -0.04 19.86
C GLN A 355 2.85 -0.77 21.10
N GLU A 356 2.02 -0.87 22.15
CA GLU A 356 2.37 -1.51 23.41
C GLU A 356 2.06 -3.03 23.43
N LYS A 357 1.55 -3.58 22.34
CA LYS A 357 1.12 -4.99 22.21
C LYS A 357 0.13 -5.40 23.32
N GLN A 358 -0.82 -4.51 23.61
CA GLN A 358 -1.87 -4.74 24.58
C GLN A 358 -3.15 -5.21 23.92
N PRO A 359 -3.93 -6.07 24.59
CA PRO A 359 -5.24 -6.51 24.11
C PRO A 359 -6.18 -5.31 23.89
N PHE A 360 -7.06 -5.44 22.91
CA PHE A 360 -8.10 -4.44 22.64
C PHE A 360 -9.44 -5.10 22.28
N THR A 361 -10.52 -4.39 22.54
CA THR A 361 -11.85 -4.80 22.12
C THR A 361 -12.07 -4.36 20.68
N ALA A 362 -12.16 -5.34 19.77
CA ALA A 362 -12.39 -5.09 18.35
C ALA A 362 -13.89 -4.84 18.06
N PHE A 363 -14.75 -5.61 18.71
CA PHE A 363 -16.21 -5.49 18.58
C PHE A 363 -16.85 -5.59 19.95
N SER A 364 -17.55 -4.56 20.37
CA SER A 364 -18.31 -4.57 21.60
C SER A 364 -19.65 -5.28 21.38
N LYS A 365 -20.23 -5.83 22.44
CA LYS A 365 -21.59 -6.32 22.40
C LYS A 365 -22.52 -5.16 22.04
N GLY A 366 -23.30 -5.30 20.98
CA GLY A 366 -24.27 -4.32 20.57
C GLY A 366 -25.33 -4.08 21.68
N ASN A 367 -25.54 -2.84 22.04
CA ASN A 367 -26.57 -2.48 23.00
C ASN A 367 -27.90 -2.34 22.23
N TYR A 368 -28.58 -3.47 22.04
CA TYR A 368 -29.83 -3.54 21.27
C TYR A 368 -31.00 -2.79 21.93
N ASP A 369 -30.83 -2.35 23.18
CA ASP A 369 -31.89 -1.77 23.97
C ASP A 369 -31.92 -0.23 23.96
N ASP A 370 -30.92 0.43 23.35
CA ASP A 370 -30.78 1.88 23.40
C ASP A 370 -31.09 2.51 22.04
N THR A 371 -32.35 2.74 21.79
CA THR A 371 -32.82 3.44 20.60
C THR A 371 -32.80 4.93 20.85
N SER A 372 -31.77 5.62 20.36
CA SER A 372 -31.61 7.06 20.57
C SER A 372 -31.67 7.84 19.27
N LEU A 373 -32.38 8.97 19.26
CA LEU A 373 -32.32 9.96 18.20
C LEU A 373 -31.46 11.13 18.65
N TYR A 374 -30.47 11.49 17.84
CA TYR A 374 -29.60 12.63 18.11
C TYR A 374 -29.99 13.81 17.22
N LEU A 375 -30.25 14.96 17.85
CA LEU A 375 -30.52 16.22 17.17
C LEU A 375 -29.34 17.17 17.38
N GLY A 376 -28.68 17.55 16.29
CA GLY A 376 -27.56 18.50 16.29
C GLY A 376 -28.02 19.89 15.88
N PHE A 377 -27.62 20.91 16.64
CA PHE A 377 -27.88 22.31 16.36
C PHE A 377 -26.58 23.11 16.30
N HIS A 378 -26.45 23.97 15.30
CA HIS A 378 -25.25 24.81 15.14
C HIS A 378 -25.11 25.87 16.22
N GLN A 379 -26.21 26.26 16.85
CA GLN A 379 -26.21 27.30 17.88
C GLN A 379 -26.56 26.70 19.23
N LYS A 380 -25.89 27.23 20.27
CA LYS A 380 -26.16 26.88 21.64
C LYS A 380 -27.48 27.50 22.09
N PHE A 381 -28.40 26.70 22.62
CA PHE A 381 -29.61 27.23 23.25
C PHE A 381 -29.27 27.99 24.54
N THR A 382 -29.51 29.29 24.56
CA THR A 382 -29.29 30.15 25.72
C THR A 382 -30.60 30.79 26.15
N GLY A 383 -31.12 30.33 27.29
CA GLY A 383 -32.33 30.88 27.94
C GLY A 383 -33.66 30.36 27.38
N GLY A 384 -34.72 30.45 28.20
CA GLY A 384 -36.11 30.14 27.84
C GLY A 384 -36.44 28.68 27.58
N PRO A 385 -37.72 28.31 27.60
CA PRO A 385 -38.14 26.99 27.13
C PRO A 385 -37.95 26.89 25.60
N VAL A 386 -37.38 25.75 25.14
CA VAL A 386 -37.29 25.38 23.72
C VAL A 386 -38.42 24.45 23.39
N SER A 387 -39.20 24.77 22.38
CA SER A 387 -40.27 23.91 21.89
C SER A 387 -39.81 23.16 20.63
N LEU A 388 -39.91 21.83 20.66
CA LEU A 388 -39.74 20.99 19.49
C LEU A 388 -41.08 20.53 19.01
N TRP A 389 -41.37 20.80 17.76
CA TRP A 389 -42.59 20.36 17.14
C TRP A 389 -42.35 19.17 16.20
N TRP A 390 -43.13 18.12 16.32
CA TRP A 390 -43.01 16.90 15.53
C TRP A 390 -44.26 16.68 14.70
N GLN A 391 -44.11 16.48 13.41
CA GLN A 391 -45.19 15.98 12.58
C GLN A 391 -45.01 14.46 12.46
N LEU A 392 -45.85 13.71 13.13
CA LEU A 392 -45.83 12.25 13.11
C LEU A 392 -46.82 11.75 12.07
N ASP A 393 -46.41 10.78 11.26
CA ASP A 393 -47.28 10.12 10.30
C ASP A 393 -48.22 9.15 11.02
N GLY A 394 -49.51 9.26 10.75
CA GLY A 394 -50.63 9.10 11.66
C GLY A 394 -51.15 7.72 11.97
N GLU A 395 -50.55 6.55 11.69
CA GLU A 395 -51.26 5.27 11.90
C GLU A 395 -50.77 4.34 13.02
N GLN A 396 -49.64 4.60 13.69
CA GLN A 396 -49.22 3.76 14.80
C GLN A 396 -48.90 4.54 16.07
N ARG A 397 -49.92 4.95 16.78
CA ARG A 397 -49.79 5.42 18.18
C ARG A 397 -49.47 4.23 19.09
N ASN A 398 -48.19 3.95 19.30
CA ASN A 398 -47.77 2.96 20.27
C ASN A 398 -47.85 3.59 21.67
N LYS A 399 -48.93 3.35 22.39
CA LYS A 399 -49.26 3.96 23.70
C LYS A 399 -48.26 3.65 24.82
N ASN A 400 -47.23 2.84 24.57
CA ASN A 400 -46.30 2.37 25.58
C ASN A 400 -44.88 2.93 25.44
N VAL A 401 -44.64 3.85 24.52
CA VAL A 401 -43.29 4.44 24.33
C VAL A 401 -43.09 5.59 25.31
N LYS A 402 -42.11 5.48 26.21
CA LYS A 402 -41.68 6.58 27.07
C LYS A 402 -40.40 7.16 26.48
N LEU A 403 -40.44 8.43 26.13
CA LEU A 403 -39.25 9.15 25.65
C LEU A 403 -38.54 9.77 26.83
N ARG A 404 -37.19 9.69 26.80
CA ARG A 404 -36.29 10.42 27.68
C ARG A 404 -35.45 11.37 26.84
N PHE A 405 -35.31 12.58 27.31
CA PHE A 405 -34.58 13.62 26.61
C PHE A 405 -33.29 13.96 27.37
N TYR A 406 -32.20 14.05 26.62
CA TYR A 406 -30.90 14.37 27.15
C TYR A 406 -30.29 15.52 26.36
N TYR A 407 -29.41 16.29 26.98
CA TYR A 407 -28.60 17.29 26.30
C TYR A 407 -27.12 17.01 26.52
N SER A 408 -26.32 17.33 25.51
CA SER A 408 -24.87 17.13 25.55
C SER A 408 -24.19 18.17 26.44
N THR A 409 -23.28 17.72 27.28
CA THR A 409 -22.40 18.54 28.13
C THR A 409 -20.94 18.12 27.93
N ILE A 410 -19.99 18.88 28.47
CA ILE A 410 -18.58 18.50 28.45
C ILE A 410 -18.27 17.21 29.25
N HIS A 411 -19.23 16.73 30.05
CA HIS A 411 -19.12 15.52 30.87
C HIS A 411 -20.04 14.39 30.38
N GLY A 412 -20.56 14.47 29.14
CA GLY A 412 -21.51 13.51 28.59
C GLY A 412 -22.95 14.04 28.56
N PHE A 413 -23.90 13.14 28.34
CA PHE A 413 -25.31 13.46 28.24
C PHE A 413 -25.96 13.55 29.61
N LYS A 414 -26.77 14.61 29.81
CA LYS A 414 -27.53 14.86 31.06
C LYS A 414 -29.01 14.90 30.78
N GLU A 415 -29.79 14.18 31.58
CA GLU A 415 -31.26 14.13 31.47
C GLU A 415 -31.86 15.53 31.63
N MET A 416 -32.83 15.82 30.79
CA MET A 416 -33.55 17.09 30.71
C MET A 416 -35.01 16.90 31.13
N LYS A 417 -35.51 17.85 31.93
CA LYS A 417 -36.97 17.88 32.25
C LYS A 417 -37.72 18.41 31.03
N VAL A 418 -38.61 17.59 30.50
CA VAL A 418 -39.44 17.91 29.32
C VAL A 418 -40.89 17.74 29.63
N ILE A 419 -41.71 18.59 29.06
CA ILE A 419 -43.15 18.38 28.99
C ILE A 419 -43.41 17.73 27.62
N ASP A 420 -43.73 16.45 27.64
CA ASP A 420 -43.93 15.66 26.43
C ASP A 420 -45.44 15.55 26.15
N TYR A 421 -45.87 16.09 25.00
CA TYR A 421 -47.25 16.03 24.51
C TYR A 421 -47.44 14.95 23.44
N THR A 422 -46.44 14.16 23.10
CA THR A 422 -46.51 13.13 22.05
C THR A 422 -47.31 11.90 22.47
N ALA A 423 -47.57 11.74 23.76
CA ALA A 423 -48.34 10.62 24.34
C ALA A 423 -49.86 10.88 24.47
N ASN A 424 -50.35 12.08 24.09
CA ASN A 424 -51.76 12.44 24.20
C ASN A 424 -52.54 12.27 22.89
#